data_7f6d8794c67a5ed8a3b2a76dd284aa43
#
_entry.id   7f6d8794c67a5ed8a3b2a76dd284aa43
#
_cell.length_a   1.000
_cell.length_b   1.000
_cell.length_c   1.000
_cell.angle_alpha   90.00
_cell.angle_beta   90.00
_cell.angle_gamma   90.00
#
_symmetry.space_group_name_H-M   'P 1'
#
loop_
_entity.id
_entity.type
_entity.pdbx_description
1 polymer ?
#
loop_
_entity_poly.entity_id
_entity_poly.type
_entity_poly.pdbx_seq_one_letter_code
_entity_poly.pdbx_strand_id
1 'polypeptide(L)'
;MRVIWLDDGTVTCEVDEEGFGEAEVVASLETALRSLPNGLAWLTLIREGYSAEEARRKLGLTPRWLARAREACRRALEFHR
;
A
#
# COMPACT_ATOMS: atom_id res chain seq x y z
N MET A 1 -9.06 -4.13 10.32
CA MET A 1 -7.78 -4.25 9.61
C MET A 1 -6.90 -3.02 9.84
N ARG A 2 -5.66 -3.23 10.11
CA ARG A 2 -4.71 -2.17 10.37
C ARG A 2 -3.53 -2.30 9.41
N VAL A 3 -3.19 -1.22 8.71
CA VAL A 3 -2.05 -1.20 7.81
C VAL A 3 -0.92 -0.44 8.51
N ILE A 4 0.22 -1.08 8.63
CA ILE A 4 1.38 -0.53 9.34
C ILE A 4 2.52 -0.34 8.35
N TRP A 5 3.07 0.88 8.29
CA TRP A 5 4.29 1.17 7.57
C TRP A 5 5.47 0.96 8.51
N LEU A 6 6.36 0.08 8.13
CA LEU A 6 7.59 -0.13 8.87
C LEU A 6 8.68 0.80 8.34
N ASP A 7 9.69 1.06 9.16
CA ASP A 7 10.78 1.99 8.81
C ASP A 7 11.56 1.57 7.57
N ASP A 8 11.57 0.28 7.26
CA ASP A 8 12.24 -0.25 6.07
C ASP A 8 11.40 -0.13 4.79
N GLY A 9 10.22 0.46 4.89
CA GLY A 9 9.30 0.59 3.76
C GLY A 9 8.37 -0.60 3.56
N THR A 10 8.39 -1.57 4.46
CA THR A 10 7.50 -2.71 4.40
C THR A 10 6.10 -2.31 4.88
N VAL A 11 5.08 -2.84 4.22
CA VAL A 11 3.69 -2.65 4.61
C VAL A 11 3.16 -3.95 5.21
N THR A 12 2.66 -3.86 6.42
CA THR A 12 2.08 -5.01 7.12
C THR A 12 0.61 -4.74 7.40
N CYS A 13 -0.23 -5.74 7.17
CA CYS A 13 -1.65 -5.64 7.45
C CYS A 13 -2.01 -6.52 8.64
N GLU A 14 -2.67 -5.95 9.64
CA GLU A 14 -3.21 -6.69 10.77
C GLU A 14 -4.74 -6.66 10.68
N VAL A 15 -5.36 -7.81 10.89
CA VAL A 15 -6.82 -7.89 10.94
C VAL A 15 -7.29 -7.49 12.34
N ASP A 16 -8.15 -6.49 12.38
CA ASP A 16 -8.75 -6.01 13.62
C ASP A 16 -10.20 -6.49 13.67
N GLU A 17 -10.59 -7.18 14.72
CA GLU A 17 -11.93 -7.74 14.85
C GLU A 17 -13.02 -6.67 14.91
N GLU A 18 -12.70 -5.49 15.40
CA GLU A 18 -13.67 -4.39 15.52
C GLU A 18 -13.51 -3.35 14.42
N GLY A 19 -12.56 -3.54 13.54
CA GLY A 19 -12.18 -2.53 12.58
C GLY A 19 -12.97 -2.54 11.29
N PHE A 20 -12.58 -1.64 10.44
CA PHE A 20 -13.07 -1.58 9.07
C PHE A 20 -12.68 -2.85 8.34
N GLY A 21 -13.54 -3.30 7.46
CA GLY A 21 -13.24 -4.46 6.65
C GLY A 21 -11.99 -4.25 5.81
N GLU A 22 -11.26 -5.33 5.60
CA GLU A 22 -10.09 -5.31 4.72
C GLU A 22 -10.43 -4.69 3.37
N ALA A 23 -11.62 -4.98 2.86
CA ALA A 23 -12.07 -4.48 1.58
C ALA A 23 -12.12 -2.95 1.51
N GLU A 24 -12.52 -2.27 2.60
CA GLU A 24 -12.58 -0.81 2.63
C GLU A 24 -11.20 -0.17 2.56
N VAL A 25 -10.26 -0.71 3.32
CA VAL A 25 -8.89 -0.21 3.32
C VAL A 25 -8.24 -0.45 1.97
N VAL A 26 -8.39 -1.65 1.42
CA VAL A 26 -7.85 -1.99 0.12
C VAL A 26 -8.46 -1.11 -0.98
N ALA A 27 -9.77 -0.88 -0.93
CA ALA A 27 -10.43 -0.01 -1.91
C ALA A 27 -9.89 1.42 -1.86
N SER A 28 -9.61 1.95 -0.66
CA SER A 28 -9.02 3.27 -0.51
C SER A 28 -7.61 3.33 -1.09
N LEU A 29 -6.81 2.30 -0.84
CA LEU A 29 -5.46 2.20 -1.40
C LEU A 29 -5.48 2.08 -2.91
N GLU A 30 -6.38 1.28 -3.45
CA GLU A 30 -6.54 1.13 -4.90
C GLU A 30 -6.91 2.46 -5.55
N THR A 31 -7.84 3.19 -4.96
CA THR A 31 -8.25 4.50 -5.47
C THR A 31 -7.08 5.47 -5.47
N ALA A 32 -6.30 5.51 -4.38
CA ALA A 32 -5.15 6.38 -4.28
C ALA A 32 -4.06 6.02 -5.30
N LEU A 33 -3.85 4.73 -5.55
CA LEU A 33 -2.79 4.26 -6.43
C LEU A 33 -3.16 4.25 -7.91
N ARG A 34 -4.44 4.41 -8.25
CA ARG A 34 -4.88 4.47 -9.64
C ARG A 34 -4.25 5.62 -10.42
N SER A 35 -3.91 6.70 -9.74
CA SER A 35 -3.28 7.85 -10.39
C SER A 35 -1.82 7.60 -10.76
N LEU A 36 -1.25 6.49 -10.27
CA LEU A 36 0.15 6.14 -10.53
C LEU A 36 0.23 4.96 -11.50
N PRO A 37 1.13 5.02 -12.50
CA PRO A 37 1.34 3.86 -13.37
C PRO A 37 1.83 2.67 -12.55
N ASN A 38 1.26 1.50 -12.80
CA ASN A 38 1.57 0.26 -12.07
C ASN A 38 1.23 0.27 -10.57
N GLY A 39 0.45 1.26 -10.11
CA GLY A 39 0.06 1.35 -8.70
C GLY A 39 -0.69 0.12 -8.21
N LEU A 40 -1.67 -0.36 -9.00
CA LEU A 40 -2.44 -1.53 -8.62
C LEU A 40 -1.60 -2.81 -8.64
N ALA A 41 -0.69 -2.95 -9.61
CA ALA A 41 0.22 -4.09 -9.67
C ALA A 41 1.15 -4.13 -8.46
N TRP A 42 1.68 -2.97 -8.06
CA TRP A 42 2.51 -2.85 -6.88
C TRP A 42 1.74 -3.25 -5.62
N LEU A 43 0.50 -2.76 -5.48
CA LEU A 43 -0.35 -3.11 -4.34
C LEU A 43 -0.63 -4.62 -4.28
N THR A 44 -0.88 -5.24 -5.43
CA THR A 44 -1.11 -6.67 -5.52
C THR A 44 0.09 -7.46 -4.99
N LEU A 45 1.31 -7.07 -5.36
CA LEU A 45 2.51 -7.73 -4.86
C LEU A 45 2.66 -7.59 -3.35
N ILE A 46 2.36 -6.42 -2.81
CA ILE A 46 2.39 -6.21 -1.35
C ILE A 46 1.38 -7.13 -0.65
N ARG A 47 0.19 -7.29 -1.20
CA ARG A 47 -0.82 -8.19 -0.65
C ARG A 47 -0.39 -9.67 -0.72
N GLU A 48 0.47 -10.00 -1.66
CA GLU A 48 1.04 -11.35 -1.79
C GLU A 48 2.18 -11.60 -0.79
N GLY A 49 2.64 -10.59 -0.08
CA GLY A 49 3.66 -10.72 0.94
C GLY A 49 5.01 -10.08 0.61
N TYR A 50 5.15 -9.46 -0.55
CA TYR A 50 6.38 -8.75 -0.90
C TYR A 50 6.46 -7.43 -0.15
N SER A 51 7.69 -7.00 0.18
CA SER A 51 7.88 -5.68 0.75
C SER A 51 7.67 -4.61 -0.33
N ALA A 52 7.49 -3.36 0.10
CA ALA A 52 7.31 -2.25 -0.82
C ALA A 52 8.50 -2.13 -1.78
N GLU A 53 9.72 -2.30 -1.27
CA GLU A 53 10.93 -2.22 -2.09
C GLU A 53 11.06 -3.40 -3.06
N GLU A 54 10.74 -4.60 -2.61
CA GLU A 54 10.77 -5.78 -3.48
C GLU A 54 9.75 -5.67 -4.60
N ALA A 55 8.55 -5.20 -4.30
CA ALA A 55 7.51 -5.00 -5.31
C ALA A 55 7.95 -3.94 -6.33
N ARG A 56 8.58 -2.86 -5.87
CA ARG A 56 9.14 -1.85 -6.76
C ARG A 56 10.16 -2.43 -7.73
N ARG A 57 11.07 -3.26 -7.20
CA ARG A 57 12.12 -3.89 -8.03
C ARG A 57 11.53 -4.85 -9.06
N LYS A 58 10.56 -5.65 -8.65
CA LYS A 58 9.92 -6.61 -9.56
C LYS A 58 9.24 -5.92 -10.73
N LEU A 59 8.69 -4.74 -10.51
CA LEU A 59 8.00 -3.98 -11.54
C LEU A 59 8.92 -3.02 -12.30
N GLY A 60 10.20 -2.92 -11.92
CA GLY A 60 11.13 -2.03 -12.57
C GLY A 60 10.86 -0.55 -12.33
N LEU A 61 10.25 -0.23 -11.19
CA LEU A 61 9.87 1.15 -10.85
C LEU A 61 11.00 1.89 -10.16
N THR A 62 10.97 3.23 -10.25
CA THR A 62 12.03 4.08 -9.67
C THR A 62 11.79 4.30 -8.17
N PRO A 63 12.85 4.65 -7.41
CA PRO A 63 12.68 5.06 -6.01
C PRO A 63 11.77 6.26 -5.84
N ARG A 64 11.78 7.19 -6.81
CA ARG A 64 10.87 8.34 -6.80
C ARG A 64 9.41 7.88 -6.91
N TRP A 65 9.15 6.89 -7.74
CA TRP A 65 7.82 6.30 -7.86
C TRP A 65 7.36 5.73 -6.51
N LEU A 66 8.26 5.00 -5.85
CA LEU A 66 7.95 4.41 -4.54
C LEU A 66 7.60 5.48 -3.51
N ALA A 67 8.34 6.59 -3.49
CA ALA A 67 8.05 7.69 -2.58
C ALA A 67 6.64 8.26 -2.82
N ARG A 68 6.23 8.40 -4.07
CA ARG A 68 4.88 8.85 -4.42
C ARG A 68 3.82 7.85 -3.99
N ALA A 69 4.07 6.57 -4.20
CA ALA A 69 3.13 5.52 -3.82
C ALA A 69 2.94 5.48 -2.30
N ARG A 70 4.03 5.58 -1.53
CA ARG A 70 3.97 5.62 -0.07
C ARG A 70 3.19 6.82 0.43
N GLU A 71 3.40 7.98 -0.16
CA GLU A 71 2.67 9.20 0.20
C GLU A 71 1.18 9.06 -0.10
N ALA A 72 0.82 8.51 -1.26
CA ALA A 72 -0.57 8.29 -1.63
C ALA A 72 -1.26 7.33 -0.65
N CYS A 73 -0.58 6.25 -0.28
CA CYS A 73 -1.10 5.29 0.69
C CYS A 73 -1.28 5.92 2.07
N ARG A 74 -0.33 6.72 2.50
CA ARG A 74 -0.40 7.40 3.79
C ARG A 74 -1.61 8.32 3.86
N ARG A 75 -1.85 9.10 2.82
CA ARG A 75 -3.02 9.98 2.74
C ARG A 75 -4.32 9.21 2.76
N ALA A 76 -4.38 8.11 2.01
CA ALA A 76 -5.58 7.27 1.99
C ALA A 76 -5.88 6.69 3.37
N LEU A 77 -4.86 6.27 4.11
CA LEU A 77 -5.03 5.66 5.42
C LEU A 77 -5.42 6.67 6.50
N GLU A 78 -5.15 7.95 6.31
CA GLU A 78 -5.56 8.98 7.25
C GLU A 78 -7.08 9.07 7.41
N PHE A 79 -7.83 8.66 6.38
CA PHE A 79 -9.30 8.65 6.44
C PHE A 79 -9.86 7.51 7.27
N HIS A 80 -9.03 6.54 7.65
CA HIS A 80 -9.46 5.36 8.41
C HIS A 80 -9.01 5.35 9.87
N ARG A 81 -8.64 6.49 10.39
CA ARG A 81 -8.28 6.62 11.80
C ARG A 81 -9.48 6.73 12.70
#